data_ebdc1fd0ba4f3a4bb632f6816c938122
#
_entry.id   ebdc1fd0ba4f3a4bb632f6816c938122
#
_cell.length_a   1.000
_cell.length_b   1.000
_cell.length_c   1.000
_cell.angle_alpha   90.00
_cell.angle_beta   90.00
_cell.angle_gamma   90.00
#
_symmetry.space_group_name_H-M   'P 1'
#
loop_
_entity.id
_entity.type
_entity.pdbx_description
1 polymer ?
#
loop_
_entity_poly.entity_id
_entity_poly.type
_entity_poly.pdbx_seq_one_letter_code
_entity_poly.pdbx_strand_id
1 'polypeptide(L)'
;MTGLKAQLNRKLHECGRDPLSLFLLGCVIAAALITFMVLSFLLGYILWQGLPNIETGLFALQYNSENVSLFPALVDTVLMVIMALAIATPLGIFAAVYLVEYASRGNRLVSLVRVTADTLAGIPSIVYGLFGMLFFVTYLKWGYSLLAGACTVAIMILPLIMRTTEEALKAIPDSYREGSYGLGAGKLRTVFAVVLPSAVPGILAGVILSIGRIVGETAALIYTAGTVAALPDGVLSSGRTLAVHMYVLASEGLYMKQ
;
A
#
# COMPACT_ATOMS: atom_id res chain seq x y z
N MET A 1 -24.98 4.56 17.40
CA MET A 1 -25.57 4.97 16.10
C MET A 1 -26.47 6.21 16.17
N THR A 2 -26.94 6.64 17.32
CA THR A 2 -27.82 7.82 17.51
C THR A 2 -27.10 9.18 17.41
N GLY A 3 -25.84 9.25 17.80
CA GLY A 3 -25.07 10.52 17.76
C GLY A 3 -24.70 11.01 16.34
N LEU A 4 -24.37 10.09 15.43
CA LEU A 4 -23.98 10.43 14.05
C LEU A 4 -25.16 10.99 13.25
N LYS A 5 -26.37 10.40 13.41
CA LYS A 5 -27.60 10.90 12.78
C LYS A 5 -27.99 12.29 13.29
N ALA A 6 -27.81 12.56 14.59
CA ALA A 6 -28.10 13.87 15.18
C ALA A 6 -27.10 14.95 14.72
N GLN A 7 -25.83 14.61 14.58
CA GLN A 7 -24.83 15.54 14.02
C GLN A 7 -25.05 15.79 12.52
N LEU A 8 -25.43 14.77 11.75
CA LEU A 8 -25.76 14.92 10.33
C LEU A 8 -26.97 15.81 10.13
N ASN A 9 -28.03 15.61 10.93
CA ASN A 9 -29.25 16.46 10.87
C ASN A 9 -28.97 17.91 11.28
N ARG A 10 -28.12 18.17 12.29
CA ARG A 10 -27.71 19.54 12.63
C ARG A 10 -26.95 20.21 11.48
N LYS A 11 -25.97 19.54 10.88
CA LYS A 11 -25.22 20.05 9.73
C LYS A 11 -26.12 20.29 8.52
N LEU A 12 -27.07 19.40 8.25
CA LEU A 12 -28.06 19.58 7.17
C LEU A 12 -28.97 20.77 7.42
N HIS A 13 -29.37 21.03 8.68
CA HIS A 13 -30.16 22.21 9.03
C HIS A 13 -29.34 23.50 8.95
N GLU A 14 -28.07 23.50 9.28
CA GLU A 14 -27.18 24.66 9.13
C GLU A 14 -26.85 24.96 7.66
N CYS A 15 -26.63 23.91 6.84
CA CYS A 15 -26.46 24.06 5.38
C CYS A 15 -27.73 24.52 4.65
N GLY A 16 -28.93 24.29 5.21
CA GLY A 16 -30.22 24.70 4.61
C GLY A 16 -30.47 26.20 4.56
N ARG A 17 -29.62 27.02 5.18
CA ARG A 17 -29.79 28.49 5.24
C ARG A 17 -29.16 29.23 4.06
N ASP A 18 -28.13 28.63 3.42
CA ASP A 18 -27.44 29.26 2.29
C ASP A 18 -27.61 28.41 1.01
N PRO A 19 -28.20 28.96 -0.06
CA PRO A 19 -28.46 28.24 -1.30
C PRO A 19 -27.17 27.73 -1.96
N LEU A 20 -26.05 28.42 -1.80
CA LEU A 20 -24.75 28.01 -2.29
C LEU A 20 -24.24 26.75 -1.56
N SER A 21 -24.44 26.69 -0.26
CA SER A 21 -24.03 25.52 0.57
C SER A 21 -24.85 24.27 0.20
N LEU A 22 -26.15 24.43 -0.08
CA LEU A 22 -26.99 23.32 -0.57
C LEU A 22 -26.56 22.83 -1.95
N PHE A 23 -26.25 23.75 -2.85
CA PHE A 23 -25.75 23.42 -4.19
C PHE A 23 -24.41 22.63 -4.11
N LEU A 24 -23.45 23.13 -3.31
CA LEU A 24 -22.17 22.46 -3.10
C LEU A 24 -22.33 21.08 -2.45
N LEU A 25 -23.21 20.95 -1.46
CA LEU A 25 -23.53 19.64 -0.86
C LEU A 25 -24.13 18.68 -1.90
N GLY A 26 -25.03 19.16 -2.75
CA GLY A 26 -25.59 18.39 -3.87
C GLY A 26 -24.51 17.91 -4.84
N CYS A 27 -23.57 18.79 -5.21
CA CYS A 27 -22.44 18.43 -6.07
C CYS A 27 -21.55 17.37 -5.43
N VAL A 28 -21.24 17.47 -4.14
CA VAL A 28 -20.42 16.47 -3.42
C VAL A 28 -21.12 15.12 -3.35
N ILE A 29 -22.42 15.10 -3.02
CA ILE A 29 -23.21 13.86 -3.00
C ILE A 29 -23.29 13.25 -4.40
N ALA A 30 -23.56 14.05 -5.43
CA ALA A 30 -23.63 13.59 -6.80
C ALA A 30 -22.27 12.99 -7.24
N ALA A 31 -21.15 13.66 -6.95
CA ALA A 31 -19.81 13.15 -7.25
C ALA A 31 -19.53 11.81 -6.53
N ALA A 32 -19.89 11.71 -5.25
CA ALA A 32 -19.73 10.47 -4.49
C ALA A 32 -20.57 9.33 -5.07
N LEU A 33 -21.83 9.59 -5.44
CA LEU A 33 -22.72 8.60 -6.05
C LEU A 33 -22.21 8.16 -7.42
N ILE A 34 -21.75 9.08 -8.26
CA ILE A 34 -21.17 8.77 -9.58
C ILE A 34 -19.94 7.89 -9.40
N THR A 35 -19.03 8.25 -8.50
CA THR A 35 -17.82 7.45 -8.22
C THR A 35 -18.18 6.04 -7.76
N PHE A 36 -19.12 5.93 -6.82
CA PHE A 36 -19.57 4.62 -6.33
C PHE A 36 -20.23 3.79 -7.43
N MET A 37 -21.08 4.42 -8.27
CA MET A 37 -21.75 3.76 -9.39
C MET A 37 -20.74 3.25 -10.43
N VAL A 38 -19.75 4.07 -10.81
CA VAL A 38 -18.70 3.69 -11.77
C VAL A 38 -17.86 2.53 -11.23
N LEU A 39 -17.43 2.59 -9.96
CA LEU A 39 -16.67 1.49 -9.34
C LEU A 39 -17.49 0.20 -9.27
N SER A 40 -18.76 0.30 -8.84
CA SER A 40 -19.64 -0.86 -8.76
C SER A 40 -19.92 -1.48 -10.14
N PHE A 41 -20.09 -0.63 -11.16
CA PHE A 41 -20.27 -1.09 -12.54
C PHE A 41 -19.02 -1.79 -13.06
N LEU A 42 -17.82 -1.23 -12.86
CA LEU A 42 -16.56 -1.84 -13.27
C LEU A 42 -16.35 -3.19 -12.59
N LEU A 43 -16.53 -3.26 -11.27
CA LEU A 43 -16.40 -4.52 -10.53
C LEU A 43 -17.44 -5.55 -11.00
N GLY A 44 -18.70 -5.14 -11.17
CA GLY A 44 -19.75 -6.01 -11.65
C GLY A 44 -19.48 -6.52 -13.06
N TYR A 45 -18.99 -5.67 -13.96
CA TYR A 45 -18.61 -6.04 -15.31
C TYR A 45 -17.45 -7.05 -15.34
N ILE A 46 -16.38 -6.79 -14.55
CA ILE A 46 -15.23 -7.70 -14.46
C ILE A 46 -15.66 -9.08 -13.93
N LEU A 47 -16.48 -9.10 -12.87
CA LEU A 47 -16.99 -10.35 -12.31
C LEU A 47 -17.90 -11.09 -13.29
N TRP A 48 -18.80 -10.37 -13.95
CA TRP A 48 -19.72 -10.98 -14.94
C TRP A 48 -18.99 -11.61 -16.10
N GLN A 49 -17.96 -10.95 -16.63
CA GLN A 49 -17.15 -11.47 -17.73
C GLN A 49 -16.12 -12.50 -17.28
N GLY A 50 -15.53 -12.33 -16.08
CA GLY A 50 -14.44 -13.17 -15.60
C GLY A 50 -14.90 -14.52 -15.04
N LEU A 51 -15.99 -14.56 -14.25
CA LEU A 51 -16.44 -15.79 -13.60
C LEU A 51 -16.72 -16.97 -14.55
N PRO A 52 -17.40 -16.78 -15.69
CA PRO A 52 -17.66 -17.90 -16.62
C PRO A 52 -16.41 -18.45 -17.29
N ASN A 53 -15.31 -17.68 -17.34
CA ASN A 53 -14.07 -18.05 -18.00
C ASN A 53 -13.02 -18.63 -17.04
N ILE A 54 -13.39 -18.92 -15.80
CA ILE A 54 -12.49 -19.58 -14.84
C ILE A 54 -12.42 -21.07 -15.16
N GLU A 55 -11.33 -21.47 -15.81
CA GLU A 55 -11.02 -22.87 -16.12
C GLU A 55 -10.00 -23.43 -15.14
N THR A 56 -9.99 -24.75 -14.94
CA THR A 56 -9.02 -25.43 -14.07
C THR A 56 -7.57 -25.26 -14.53
N GLY A 57 -7.36 -25.06 -15.84
CA GLY A 57 -6.05 -24.78 -16.44
C GLY A 57 -5.37 -23.51 -15.89
N LEU A 58 -6.15 -22.51 -15.47
CA LEU A 58 -5.63 -21.29 -14.86
C LEU A 58 -4.85 -21.52 -13.55
N PHE A 59 -5.11 -22.64 -12.87
CA PHE A 59 -4.44 -23.01 -11.61
C PHE A 59 -3.33 -24.06 -11.80
N ALA A 60 -2.92 -24.32 -13.04
CA ALA A 60 -1.81 -25.24 -13.32
C ALA A 60 -0.49 -24.70 -12.71
N LEU A 61 0.35 -25.60 -12.18
CA LEU A 61 1.63 -25.24 -11.57
C LEU A 61 2.65 -24.65 -12.55
N GLN A 62 2.55 -25.02 -13.82
CA GLN A 62 3.43 -24.55 -14.88
C GLN A 62 2.65 -23.69 -15.87
N TYR A 63 3.22 -22.54 -16.17
CA TYR A 63 2.69 -21.64 -17.19
C TYR A 63 3.05 -22.17 -18.58
N ASN A 64 2.08 -22.26 -19.44
CA ASN A 64 2.26 -22.44 -20.88
C ASN A 64 1.33 -21.45 -21.62
N SER A 65 1.62 -21.18 -22.90
CA SER A 65 0.81 -20.29 -23.75
C SER A 65 -0.64 -20.77 -23.96
N GLU A 66 -0.92 -22.07 -23.72
CA GLU A 66 -2.25 -22.65 -23.84
C GLU A 66 -3.07 -22.52 -22.54
N ASN A 67 -2.45 -22.69 -21.36
CA ASN A 67 -3.16 -22.68 -20.08
C ASN A 67 -3.20 -21.31 -19.39
N VAL A 68 -2.34 -20.39 -19.79
CA VAL A 68 -2.23 -19.02 -19.23
C VAL A 68 -2.29 -19.00 -17.70
N SER A 69 -1.61 -19.94 -17.06
CA SER A 69 -1.73 -20.18 -15.63
C SER A 69 -1.43 -18.93 -14.79
N LEU A 70 -2.31 -18.65 -13.83
CA LEU A 70 -2.17 -17.59 -12.83
C LEU A 70 -1.37 -18.03 -11.60
N PHE A 71 -1.19 -19.35 -11.40
CA PHE A 71 -0.63 -19.88 -10.15
C PHE A 71 0.79 -19.36 -9.85
N PRO A 72 1.75 -19.37 -10.80
CA PRO A 72 3.07 -18.80 -10.56
C PRO A 72 3.00 -17.32 -10.18
N ALA A 73 2.17 -16.54 -10.88
CA ALA A 73 2.01 -15.12 -10.61
C ALA A 73 1.38 -14.83 -9.24
N LEU A 74 0.50 -15.69 -8.74
CA LEU A 74 -0.03 -15.60 -7.38
C LEU A 74 1.06 -15.85 -6.34
N VAL A 75 1.86 -16.89 -6.52
CA VAL A 75 2.99 -17.21 -5.63
C VAL A 75 3.98 -16.04 -5.59
N ASP A 76 4.38 -15.52 -6.76
CA ASP A 76 5.28 -14.38 -6.86
C ASP A 76 4.70 -13.12 -6.19
N THR A 77 3.40 -12.90 -6.31
CA THR A 77 2.72 -11.78 -5.64
C THR A 77 2.80 -11.90 -4.12
N VAL A 78 2.50 -13.08 -3.58
CA VAL A 78 2.57 -13.33 -2.13
C VAL A 78 4.01 -13.17 -1.61
N LEU A 79 4.98 -13.74 -2.31
CA LEU A 79 6.39 -13.61 -1.96
C LEU A 79 6.84 -12.14 -2.01
N MET A 80 6.46 -11.41 -3.05
CA MET A 80 6.75 -9.98 -3.19
C MET A 80 6.18 -9.17 -2.02
N VAL A 81 4.92 -9.41 -1.64
CA VAL A 81 4.27 -8.75 -0.49
C VAL A 81 5.05 -9.04 0.80
N ILE A 82 5.34 -10.30 1.07
CA ILE A 82 6.05 -10.72 2.29
C ILE A 82 7.44 -10.08 2.35
N MET A 83 8.21 -10.17 1.27
CA MET A 83 9.57 -9.63 1.22
C MET A 83 9.59 -8.10 1.36
N ALA A 84 8.74 -7.39 0.62
CA ALA A 84 8.68 -5.93 0.68
C ALA A 84 8.24 -5.44 2.07
N LEU A 85 7.23 -6.08 2.68
CA LEU A 85 6.77 -5.74 4.03
C LEU A 85 7.79 -6.11 5.11
N ALA A 86 8.51 -7.23 4.96
CA ALA A 86 9.56 -7.63 5.90
C ALA A 86 10.68 -6.57 6.00
N ILE A 87 10.94 -5.86 4.91
CA ILE A 87 11.91 -4.76 4.86
C ILE A 87 11.28 -3.45 5.33
N ALA A 88 10.16 -3.05 4.73
CA ALA A 88 9.61 -1.71 4.91
C ALA A 88 8.89 -1.53 6.26
N THR A 89 8.23 -2.57 6.79
CA THR A 89 7.42 -2.43 8.01
C THR A 89 8.29 -2.15 9.25
N PRO A 90 9.34 -2.92 9.55
CA PRO A 90 10.18 -2.60 10.71
C PRO A 90 10.86 -1.24 10.56
N LEU A 91 11.41 -0.93 9.38
CA LEU A 91 12.07 0.36 9.14
C LEU A 91 11.11 1.54 9.30
N GLY A 92 9.89 1.45 8.73
CA GLY A 92 8.87 2.49 8.83
C GLY A 92 8.35 2.70 10.24
N ILE A 93 8.07 1.60 10.97
CA ILE A 93 7.60 1.68 12.36
C ILE A 93 8.68 2.29 13.26
N PHE A 94 9.93 1.82 13.20
CA PHE A 94 10.99 2.35 14.05
C PHE A 94 11.34 3.80 13.72
N ALA A 95 11.30 4.18 12.42
CA ALA A 95 11.46 5.57 12.02
C ALA A 95 10.35 6.45 12.62
N ALA A 96 9.08 6.04 12.52
CA ALA A 96 7.96 6.77 13.09
C ALA A 96 8.03 6.88 14.62
N VAL A 97 8.38 5.79 15.31
CA VAL A 97 8.58 5.80 16.75
C VAL A 97 9.67 6.81 17.14
N TYR A 98 10.79 6.82 16.42
CA TYR A 98 11.84 7.80 16.65
C TYR A 98 11.33 9.24 16.46
N LEU A 99 10.62 9.52 15.38
CA LEU A 99 10.14 10.85 15.01
C LEU A 99 9.07 11.39 15.99
N VAL A 100 8.24 10.51 16.57
CA VAL A 100 7.15 10.92 17.48
C VAL A 100 7.62 10.96 18.93
N GLU A 101 8.32 9.92 19.37
CA GLU A 101 8.60 9.71 20.80
C GLU A 101 9.98 10.24 21.23
N TYR A 102 10.98 10.18 20.37
CA TYR A 102 12.36 10.48 20.75
C TYR A 102 12.86 11.82 20.23
N ALA A 103 12.39 12.26 19.10
CA ALA A 103 12.87 13.50 18.48
C ALA A 103 12.40 14.74 19.22
N SER A 104 13.29 15.73 19.40
CA SER A 104 12.95 17.00 20.02
C SER A 104 12.02 17.82 19.14
N ARG A 105 11.07 18.53 19.75
CA ARG A 105 10.21 19.49 19.04
C ARG A 105 11.08 20.57 18.39
N GLY A 106 10.89 20.80 17.08
CA GLY A 106 11.66 21.80 16.31
C GLY A 106 12.99 21.31 15.76
N ASN A 107 13.32 20.02 15.86
CA ASN A 107 14.54 19.48 15.25
C ASN A 107 14.45 19.55 13.72
N ARG A 108 15.42 20.23 13.08
CA ARG A 108 15.50 20.40 11.62
C ARG A 108 15.63 19.08 10.86
N LEU A 109 16.30 18.08 11.44
CA LEU A 109 16.41 16.74 10.83
C LEU A 109 15.04 16.04 10.74
N VAL A 110 14.20 16.18 11.76
CA VAL A 110 12.83 15.64 11.75
C VAL A 110 12.00 16.27 10.64
N SER A 111 12.08 17.59 10.51
CA SER A 111 11.41 18.31 9.43
C SER A 111 11.92 17.87 8.06
N LEU A 112 13.23 17.70 7.90
CA LEU A 112 13.84 17.22 6.65
C LEU A 112 13.34 15.82 6.30
N VAL A 113 13.34 14.87 7.24
CA VAL A 113 12.87 13.49 7.03
C VAL A 113 11.40 13.48 6.59
N ARG A 114 10.53 14.29 7.25
CA ARG A 114 9.12 14.38 6.85
C ARG A 114 8.95 14.93 5.43
N VAL A 115 9.61 16.04 5.11
CA VAL A 115 9.56 16.64 3.76
C VAL A 115 10.08 15.66 2.71
N THR A 116 11.16 14.94 3.01
CA THR A 116 11.70 13.91 2.12
C THR A 116 10.70 12.77 1.91
N ALA A 117 10.09 12.28 2.99
CA ALA A 117 9.07 11.22 2.91
C ALA A 117 7.83 11.67 2.10
N ASP A 118 7.36 12.90 2.32
CA ASP A 118 6.24 13.47 1.55
C ASP A 118 6.60 13.63 0.07
N THR A 119 7.83 14.04 -0.23
CA THR A 119 8.33 14.14 -1.60
C THR A 119 8.42 12.77 -2.27
N LEU A 120 8.98 11.78 -1.58
CA LEU A 120 9.05 10.40 -2.07
C LEU A 120 7.65 9.83 -2.34
N ALA A 121 6.68 10.06 -1.45
CA ALA A 121 5.32 9.58 -1.65
C ALA A 121 4.65 10.13 -2.93
N GLY A 122 5.08 11.27 -3.45
CA GLY A 122 4.59 11.90 -4.68
C GLY A 122 5.28 11.43 -5.96
N ILE A 123 6.35 10.65 -5.89
CA ILE A 123 7.08 10.19 -7.07
C ILE A 123 6.28 9.08 -7.79
N PRO A 124 6.11 9.16 -9.14
CA PRO A 124 5.49 8.09 -9.93
C PRO A 124 6.24 6.75 -9.78
N SER A 125 5.51 5.63 -9.70
CA SER A 125 6.10 4.30 -9.47
C SER A 125 7.11 3.87 -10.54
N ILE A 126 6.92 4.31 -11.78
CA ILE A 126 7.87 4.04 -12.88
C ILE A 126 9.27 4.61 -12.58
N VAL A 127 9.36 5.73 -11.89
CA VAL A 127 10.65 6.34 -11.53
C VAL A 127 11.37 5.46 -10.49
N TYR A 128 10.62 4.90 -9.54
CA TYR A 128 11.16 3.90 -8.61
C TYR A 128 11.64 2.65 -9.36
N GLY A 129 10.89 2.21 -10.37
CA GLY A 129 11.29 1.09 -11.23
C GLY A 129 12.59 1.34 -11.96
N LEU A 130 12.74 2.51 -12.56
CA LEU A 130 13.99 2.91 -13.26
C LEU A 130 15.17 3.03 -12.30
N PHE A 131 14.96 3.63 -11.12
CA PHE A 131 15.98 3.65 -10.07
C PHE A 131 16.38 2.25 -9.64
N GLY A 132 15.39 1.39 -9.36
CA GLY A 132 15.62 0.00 -8.95
C GLY A 132 16.34 -0.81 -10.02
N MET A 133 16.01 -0.61 -11.30
CA MET A 133 16.70 -1.21 -12.44
C MET A 133 18.18 -0.77 -12.49
N LEU A 134 18.43 0.51 -12.37
CA LEU A 134 19.82 1.02 -12.44
C LEU A 134 20.63 0.58 -11.23
N PHE A 135 20.05 0.63 -10.02
CA PHE A 135 20.77 0.37 -8.78
C PHE A 135 20.85 -1.13 -8.46
N PHE A 136 19.69 -1.82 -8.31
CA PHE A 136 19.69 -3.23 -7.90
C PHE A 136 20.02 -4.18 -9.05
N VAL A 137 19.38 -4.00 -10.21
CA VAL A 137 19.55 -4.93 -11.34
C VAL A 137 20.91 -4.75 -11.99
N THR A 138 21.30 -3.49 -12.32
CA THR A 138 22.50 -3.21 -13.11
C THR A 138 23.74 -3.00 -12.24
N TYR A 139 23.69 -2.06 -11.28
CA TYR A 139 24.88 -1.69 -10.50
C TYR A 139 25.27 -2.80 -9.51
N LEU A 140 24.31 -3.32 -8.72
CA LEU A 140 24.54 -4.45 -7.80
C LEU A 140 24.61 -5.80 -8.51
N LYS A 141 24.30 -5.85 -9.81
CA LYS A 141 24.33 -7.07 -10.64
C LYS A 141 23.45 -8.21 -10.12
N TRP A 142 22.33 -7.87 -9.45
CA TRP A 142 21.35 -8.89 -9.00
C TRP A 142 20.52 -9.47 -10.15
N GLY A 143 20.56 -8.80 -11.33
CA GLY A 143 19.67 -9.14 -12.45
C GLY A 143 18.19 -8.81 -12.14
N TYR A 144 17.31 -9.11 -13.07
CA TYR A 144 15.87 -9.09 -12.80
C TYR A 144 15.56 -10.17 -11.77
N SER A 145 15.06 -9.77 -10.60
CA SER A 145 14.87 -10.70 -9.48
C SER A 145 13.77 -10.23 -8.54
N LEU A 146 13.13 -11.17 -7.86
CA LEU A 146 12.14 -10.87 -6.82
C LEU A 146 12.73 -9.98 -5.73
N LEU A 147 14.00 -10.19 -5.38
CA LEU A 147 14.69 -9.37 -4.38
C LEU A 147 14.86 -7.92 -4.83
N ALA A 148 15.27 -7.68 -6.09
CA ALA A 148 15.38 -6.32 -6.64
C ALA A 148 14.02 -5.62 -6.67
N GLY A 149 12.96 -6.33 -7.06
CA GLY A 149 11.58 -5.87 -7.01
C GLY A 149 11.14 -5.53 -5.58
N ALA A 150 11.36 -6.45 -4.63
CA ALA A 150 10.97 -6.27 -3.24
C ALA A 150 11.67 -5.08 -2.58
N CYS A 151 12.97 -4.90 -2.80
CA CYS A 151 13.71 -3.73 -2.31
C CYS A 151 13.19 -2.42 -2.91
N THR A 152 12.90 -2.40 -4.21
CA THR A 152 12.37 -1.22 -4.88
C THR A 152 10.98 -0.84 -4.34
N VAL A 153 10.10 -1.82 -4.23
CA VAL A 153 8.74 -1.61 -3.69
C VAL A 153 8.80 -1.27 -2.20
N ALA A 154 9.72 -1.86 -1.43
CA ALA A 154 9.93 -1.52 -0.02
C ALA A 154 10.28 -0.04 0.15
N ILE A 155 11.18 0.51 -0.68
CA ILE A 155 11.51 1.94 -0.66
C ILE A 155 10.28 2.78 -0.99
N MET A 156 9.45 2.35 -1.95
CA MET A 156 8.24 3.06 -2.37
C MET A 156 7.15 3.10 -1.29
N ILE A 157 6.98 2.02 -0.52
CA ILE A 157 5.94 1.94 0.53
C ILE A 157 6.41 2.45 1.89
N LEU A 158 7.73 2.58 2.11
CA LEU A 158 8.32 3.02 3.37
C LEU A 158 7.72 4.35 3.88
N PRO A 159 7.59 5.42 3.06
CA PRO A 159 6.97 6.66 3.50
C PRO A 159 5.52 6.50 3.95
N LEU A 160 4.76 5.62 3.29
CA LEU A 160 3.37 5.34 3.64
C LEU A 160 3.27 4.68 5.02
N ILE A 161 4.06 3.63 5.28
CA ILE A 161 4.08 2.93 6.57
C ILE A 161 4.56 3.88 7.69
N MET A 162 5.61 4.66 7.42
CA MET A 162 6.13 5.62 8.38
C MET A 162 5.07 6.67 8.76
N ARG A 163 4.37 7.25 7.77
CA ARG A 163 3.37 8.29 7.98
C ARG A 163 2.13 7.77 8.73
N THR A 164 1.59 6.63 8.30
CA THR A 164 0.42 6.03 8.97
C THR A 164 0.75 5.60 10.41
N THR A 165 1.96 5.11 10.64
CA THR A 165 2.46 4.80 12.00
C THR A 165 2.62 6.08 12.83
N GLU A 166 3.17 7.15 12.27
CA GLU A 166 3.30 8.44 12.94
C GLU A 166 1.92 8.99 13.36
N GLU A 167 0.93 8.92 12.47
CA GLU A 167 -0.45 9.33 12.75
C GLU A 167 -1.10 8.46 13.84
N ALA A 168 -0.89 7.14 13.79
CA ALA A 168 -1.39 6.21 14.79
C ALA A 168 -0.79 6.49 16.19
N LEU A 169 0.51 6.74 16.28
CA LEU A 169 1.18 7.08 17.54
C LEU A 169 0.71 8.42 18.10
N LYS A 170 0.49 9.42 17.26
CA LYS A 170 -0.05 10.74 17.66
C LYS A 170 -1.51 10.70 18.11
N ALA A 171 -2.28 9.74 17.63
CA ALA A 171 -3.67 9.56 18.03
C ALA A 171 -3.83 9.03 19.46
N ILE A 172 -2.77 8.47 20.06
CA ILE A 172 -2.78 7.98 21.45
C ILE A 172 -2.78 9.17 22.43
N PRO A 173 -3.76 9.27 23.35
CA PRO A 173 -3.82 10.34 24.33
C PRO A 173 -2.56 10.40 25.21
N ASP A 174 -2.10 11.61 25.53
CA ASP A 174 -0.90 11.80 26.37
C ASP A 174 -1.05 11.24 27.78
N SER A 175 -2.30 11.10 28.29
CA SER A 175 -2.59 10.47 29.59
C SER A 175 -2.05 9.04 29.71
N TYR A 176 -1.92 8.29 28.61
CA TYR A 176 -1.30 6.97 28.60
C TYR A 176 0.19 7.05 28.93
N ARG A 177 0.89 8.06 28.39
CA ARG A 177 2.31 8.32 28.66
C ARG A 177 2.52 8.82 30.08
N GLU A 178 1.72 9.81 30.50
CA GLU A 178 1.77 10.40 31.83
C GLU A 178 1.46 9.37 32.93
N GLY A 179 0.43 8.55 32.77
CA GLY A 179 0.09 7.46 33.68
C GLY A 179 1.23 6.44 33.82
N SER A 180 1.87 6.05 32.72
CA SER A 180 3.01 5.13 32.73
C SER A 180 4.22 5.75 33.46
N TYR A 181 4.52 7.02 33.18
CA TYR A 181 5.60 7.73 33.90
C TYR A 181 5.29 7.92 35.39
N GLY A 182 4.02 8.21 35.73
CA GLY A 182 3.59 8.34 37.13
C GLY A 182 3.75 7.04 37.93
N LEU A 183 3.69 5.88 37.27
CA LEU A 183 3.99 4.57 37.87
C LEU A 183 5.49 4.24 37.89
N GLY A 184 6.36 5.18 37.51
CA GLY A 184 7.82 5.02 37.53
C GLY A 184 8.41 4.30 36.32
N ALA A 185 7.63 4.08 35.24
CA ALA A 185 8.17 3.46 34.03
C ALA A 185 9.09 4.44 33.28
N GLY A 186 10.23 3.94 32.79
CA GLY A 186 11.09 4.70 31.87
C GLY A 186 10.52 4.83 30.47
N LYS A 187 11.06 5.79 29.71
CA LYS A 187 10.58 6.12 28.35
C LYS A 187 10.51 4.91 27.41
N LEU A 188 11.55 4.08 27.38
CA LEU A 188 11.58 2.90 26.53
C LEU A 188 10.43 1.95 26.87
N ARG A 189 10.20 1.68 28.15
CA ARG A 189 9.12 0.79 28.59
C ARG A 189 7.75 1.37 28.25
N THR A 190 7.54 2.67 28.46
CA THR A 190 6.30 3.36 28.10
C THR A 190 6.01 3.24 26.62
N VAL A 191 6.99 3.47 25.76
CA VAL A 191 6.82 3.40 24.29
C VAL A 191 6.49 1.98 23.86
N PHE A 192 7.27 0.98 24.25
CA PHE A 192 7.11 -0.39 23.73
C PHE A 192 6.03 -1.20 24.45
N ALA A 193 5.73 -0.91 25.72
CA ALA A 193 4.75 -1.68 26.47
C ALA A 193 3.35 -1.02 26.52
N VAL A 194 3.24 0.29 26.26
CA VAL A 194 1.97 1.02 26.36
C VAL A 194 1.59 1.69 25.04
N VAL A 195 2.43 2.56 24.52
CA VAL A 195 2.09 3.40 23.35
C VAL A 195 2.01 2.58 22.08
N LEU A 196 3.05 1.80 21.77
CA LEU A 196 3.13 1.03 20.54
C LEU A 196 2.03 -0.03 20.44
N PRO A 197 1.73 -0.85 21.48
CA PRO A 197 0.61 -1.77 21.46
C PRO A 197 -0.75 -1.08 21.28
N SER A 198 -0.92 0.10 21.86
CA SER A 198 -2.16 0.89 21.70
C SER A 198 -2.31 1.46 20.28
N ALA A 199 -1.21 1.68 19.57
CA ALA A 199 -1.19 2.17 18.19
C ALA A 199 -1.35 1.05 17.13
N VAL A 200 -1.23 -0.24 17.52
CA VAL A 200 -1.28 -1.39 16.60
C VAL A 200 -2.45 -1.33 15.60
N PRO A 201 -3.70 -1.00 16.00
CA PRO A 201 -4.80 -0.95 15.03
C PRO A 201 -4.56 0.05 13.89
N GLY A 202 -3.99 1.22 14.19
CA GLY A 202 -3.66 2.23 13.17
C GLY A 202 -2.46 1.81 12.32
N ILE A 203 -1.45 1.17 12.92
CA ILE A 203 -0.29 0.62 12.20
C ILE A 203 -0.75 -0.47 11.23
N LEU A 204 -1.62 -1.38 11.67
CA LEU A 204 -2.16 -2.45 10.81
C LEU A 204 -2.94 -1.88 9.63
N ALA A 205 -3.70 -0.80 9.82
CA ALA A 205 -4.38 -0.13 8.71
C ALA A 205 -3.37 0.35 7.64
N GLY A 206 -2.25 0.93 8.05
CA GLY A 206 -1.16 1.33 7.14
C GLY A 206 -0.51 0.15 6.42
N VAL A 207 -0.29 -0.97 7.12
CA VAL A 207 0.24 -2.21 6.52
C VAL A 207 -0.73 -2.78 5.49
N ILE A 208 -2.03 -2.86 5.80
CA ILE A 208 -3.05 -3.35 4.87
C ILE A 208 -3.11 -2.47 3.61
N LEU A 209 -3.05 -1.15 3.77
CA LEU A 209 -3.00 -0.21 2.65
C LEU A 209 -1.75 -0.44 1.78
N SER A 210 -0.61 -0.72 2.41
CA SER A 210 0.64 -1.05 1.73
C SER A 210 0.55 -2.37 0.96
N ILE A 211 -0.11 -3.40 1.51
CA ILE A 211 -0.39 -4.66 0.79
C ILE A 211 -1.17 -4.39 -0.49
N GLY A 212 -2.26 -3.62 -0.41
CA GLY A 212 -3.05 -3.26 -1.58
C GLY A 212 -2.21 -2.55 -2.66
N ARG A 213 -1.31 -1.65 -2.25
CA ARG A 213 -0.39 -0.95 -3.16
C ARG A 213 0.61 -1.90 -3.82
N ILE A 214 1.19 -2.85 -3.07
CA ILE A 214 2.15 -3.83 -3.61
C ILE A 214 1.46 -4.76 -4.62
N VAL A 215 0.28 -5.28 -4.28
CA VAL A 215 -0.47 -6.22 -5.14
C VAL A 215 -0.83 -5.58 -6.49
N GLY A 216 -1.16 -4.28 -6.49
CA GLY A 216 -1.48 -3.54 -7.71
C GLY A 216 -0.27 -2.96 -8.46
N GLU A 217 0.95 -3.11 -7.91
CA GLU A 217 2.13 -2.50 -8.54
C GLU A 217 2.55 -3.26 -9.80
N THR A 218 2.69 -2.51 -10.88
CA THR A 218 3.06 -3.03 -12.20
C THR A 218 4.32 -2.38 -12.74
N ALA A 219 4.33 -1.04 -12.82
CA ALA A 219 5.37 -0.30 -13.51
C ALA A 219 6.76 -0.47 -12.88
N ALA A 220 6.87 -0.42 -11.55
CA ALA A 220 8.15 -0.62 -10.88
C ALA A 220 8.66 -2.06 -11.01
N LEU A 221 7.76 -3.05 -11.00
CA LEU A 221 8.14 -4.46 -11.01
C LEU A 221 8.57 -4.97 -12.38
N ILE A 222 8.02 -4.46 -13.47
CA ILE A 222 8.47 -4.81 -14.83
C ILE A 222 9.96 -4.49 -15.00
N TYR A 223 10.44 -3.39 -14.42
CA TYR A 223 11.83 -2.96 -14.54
C TYR A 223 12.76 -3.60 -13.49
N THR A 224 12.24 -4.31 -12.50
CA THR A 224 13.05 -4.82 -11.37
C THR A 224 12.91 -6.32 -11.13
N ALA A 225 11.68 -6.82 -11.03
CA ALA A 225 11.40 -8.24 -10.84
C ALA A 225 11.43 -9.02 -12.17
N GLY A 226 11.06 -8.35 -13.27
CA GLY A 226 10.98 -8.94 -14.60
C GLY A 226 9.58 -9.45 -14.96
N THR A 227 9.52 -10.31 -15.99
CA THR A 227 8.27 -10.77 -16.60
C THR A 227 8.20 -12.29 -16.81
N VAL A 228 9.07 -13.06 -16.20
CA VAL A 228 9.11 -14.52 -16.34
C VAL A 228 7.96 -15.15 -15.57
N ALA A 229 7.13 -15.91 -16.27
CA ALA A 229 5.97 -16.61 -15.70
C ALA A 229 6.34 -18.04 -15.29
N ALA A 230 7.16 -18.17 -14.24
CA ALA A 230 7.55 -19.46 -13.69
C ALA A 230 7.56 -19.38 -12.16
N LEU A 231 7.44 -20.51 -11.49
CA LEU A 231 7.67 -20.56 -10.05
C LEU A 231 9.12 -20.18 -9.77
N PRO A 232 9.38 -19.35 -8.77
CA PRO A 232 10.74 -18.89 -8.48
C PRO A 232 11.55 -19.99 -7.83
N ASP A 233 12.76 -20.24 -8.34
CA ASP A 233 13.72 -21.16 -7.74
C ASP A 233 14.43 -20.55 -6.52
N GLY A 234 14.31 -19.23 -6.33
CA GLY A 234 14.90 -18.49 -5.23
C GLY A 234 14.61 -17.00 -5.30
N VAL A 235 15.08 -16.25 -4.31
CA VAL A 235 14.84 -14.80 -4.21
C VAL A 235 15.54 -13.97 -5.30
N LEU A 236 16.57 -14.52 -5.93
CA LEU A 236 17.30 -13.90 -7.04
C LEU A 236 16.80 -14.35 -8.42
N SER A 237 15.75 -15.18 -8.49
CA SER A 237 15.11 -15.52 -9.76
C SER A 237 14.18 -14.40 -10.19
N SER A 238 14.03 -14.25 -11.52
CA SER A 238 13.01 -13.36 -12.09
C SER A 238 11.63 -13.93 -11.85
N GLY A 239 10.66 -13.07 -11.53
CA GLY A 239 9.28 -13.46 -11.29
C GLY A 239 8.31 -12.43 -11.85
N ARG A 240 7.05 -12.84 -12.01
CA ARG A 240 5.99 -12.01 -12.56
C ARG A 240 4.79 -11.98 -11.61
N THR A 241 4.56 -10.84 -10.94
CA THR A 241 3.38 -10.67 -10.09
C THR A 241 2.09 -10.68 -10.91
N LEU A 242 0.96 -10.87 -10.23
CA LEU A 242 -0.35 -10.95 -10.87
C LEU A 242 -0.69 -9.67 -11.68
N ALA A 243 -0.38 -8.48 -11.15
CA ALA A 243 -0.59 -7.22 -11.85
C ALA A 243 0.27 -7.12 -13.13
N VAL A 244 1.55 -7.54 -13.04
CA VAL A 244 2.45 -7.61 -14.20
C VAL A 244 1.97 -8.67 -15.20
N HIS A 245 1.47 -9.81 -14.72
CA HIS A 245 0.92 -10.88 -15.54
C HIS A 245 -0.26 -10.38 -16.39
N MET A 246 -1.24 -9.73 -15.76
CA MET A 246 -2.37 -9.14 -16.46
C MET A 246 -1.94 -8.08 -17.48
N TYR A 247 -0.98 -7.24 -17.11
CA TYR A 247 -0.45 -6.19 -18.01
C TYR A 247 0.22 -6.80 -19.25
N VAL A 248 1.07 -7.81 -19.07
CA VAL A 248 1.76 -8.49 -20.20
C VAL A 248 0.76 -9.16 -21.13
N LEU A 249 -0.21 -9.91 -20.59
CA LEU A 249 -1.25 -10.55 -21.39
C LEU A 249 -2.08 -9.54 -22.18
N ALA A 250 -2.46 -8.42 -21.55
CA ALA A 250 -3.20 -7.36 -22.20
C ALA A 250 -2.39 -6.65 -23.30
N SER A 251 -1.07 -6.44 -23.09
CA SER A 251 -0.20 -5.77 -24.04
C SER A 251 0.20 -6.65 -25.23
N GLU A 252 0.34 -7.94 -25.02
CA GLU A 252 0.69 -8.90 -26.08
C GLU A 252 -0.51 -9.24 -26.97
N GLY A 253 -1.74 -8.95 -26.55
CA GLY A 253 -2.97 -9.20 -27.33
C GLY A 253 -3.27 -10.69 -27.62
N LEU A 254 -2.50 -11.59 -26.98
CA LEU A 254 -2.48 -13.02 -27.31
C LEU A 254 -3.77 -13.76 -26.93
N TYR A 255 -4.64 -13.16 -26.13
CA TYR A 255 -5.79 -13.84 -25.53
C TYR A 255 -7.10 -13.05 -25.63
N MET A 256 -7.17 -12.03 -26.47
CA MET A 256 -8.45 -11.43 -26.82
C MET A 256 -9.18 -12.41 -27.73
N LYS A 257 -10.02 -13.26 -27.17
CA LYS A 257 -11.06 -13.94 -27.93
C LYS A 257 -11.94 -12.86 -28.56
N GLN A 258 -11.92 -12.79 -29.90
CA GLN A 258 -12.82 -11.96 -30.71
C GLN A 258 -14.26 -12.30 -30.41
#